data_17d816a8fa6b583bc3d2b3f2b0d0df18
#
_entry.id   17d816a8fa6b583bc3d2b3f2b0d0df18
#
_cell.length_a   1.000
_cell.length_b   1.000
_cell.length_c   1.000
_cell.angle_alpha   90.00
_cell.angle_beta   90.00
_cell.angle_gamma   90.00
#
_symmetry.space_group_name_H-M   'P 1'
#
loop_
_entity.id
_entity.type
_entity.pdbx_description
1 polymer ?
#
loop_
_entity_poly.entity_id
_entity_poly.type
_entity_poly.pdbx_seq_one_letter_code
_entity_poly.pdbx_strand_id
1 'polypeptide(L)'
;IRVGSAGSYCSDLKIFDTMLVDAAYSESSYAYVQNGCEDHVLFPSAGLNREIEAAAKELNKKLVRGKVHSTDVFYREKSGYYKELFRKEARFFLQMLWEEGCLAVEMESFALFHNANVCKKQAACILTISDSFVSDEITTAEERQKSFTDMIEIALNAAI
;
A
#
# COMPACT_ATOMS: atom_id res chain seq x y z
N ILE A 1 7.26 -0.53 11.84
CA ILE A 1 5.99 -0.24 11.17
C ILE A 1 6.20 0.94 10.24
N ARG A 2 5.89 0.79 8.94
CA ARG A 2 5.83 1.89 7.98
C ARG A 2 4.46 2.57 8.08
N VAL A 3 4.46 3.88 8.16
CA VAL A 3 3.28 4.74 8.08
C VAL A 3 3.39 5.58 6.80
N GLY A 4 2.37 5.62 5.97
CA GLY A 4 2.44 6.31 4.68
C GLY A 4 1.08 6.54 4.03
N SER A 5 1.10 6.98 2.77
CA SER A 5 -0.09 7.17 1.96
C SER A 5 -0.12 6.22 0.76
N ALA A 6 -1.31 6.04 0.19
CA ALA A 6 -1.54 5.22 -0.99
C ALA A 6 -2.67 5.79 -1.86
N GLY A 7 -2.64 5.46 -3.15
CA GLY A 7 -3.74 5.72 -4.07
C GLY A 7 -4.66 4.49 -4.19
N SER A 8 -5.98 4.70 -4.13
CA SER A 8 -6.96 3.63 -4.22
C SER A 8 -7.21 3.20 -5.67
N TYR A 9 -7.25 1.88 -5.91
CA TYR A 9 -7.66 1.27 -7.19
C TYR A 9 -9.15 0.90 -7.24
N CYS A 10 -9.86 0.97 -6.11
CA CYS A 10 -11.26 0.54 -6.03
C CYS A 10 -12.16 1.58 -5.35
N SER A 11 -13.45 1.53 -5.69
CA SER A 11 -14.46 2.46 -5.15
C SER A 11 -14.81 2.23 -3.68
N ASP A 12 -14.49 1.05 -3.15
CA ASP A 12 -14.83 0.69 -1.77
C ASP A 12 -13.82 1.22 -0.75
N LEU A 13 -12.64 1.62 -1.21
CA LEU A 13 -11.58 2.21 -0.41
C LEU A 13 -11.52 3.72 -0.66
N LYS A 14 -12.03 4.49 0.29
CA LYS A 14 -12.25 5.94 0.15
C LYS A 14 -11.06 6.76 0.61
N ILE A 15 -11.00 8.02 0.16
CA ILE A 15 -10.08 9.02 0.70
C ILE A 15 -10.21 9.07 2.22
N PHE A 16 -9.08 9.13 2.92
CA PHE A 16 -8.90 9.05 4.38
C PHE A 16 -9.18 7.69 5.03
N ASP A 17 -9.64 6.68 4.30
CA ASP A 17 -9.66 5.33 4.87
C ASP A 17 -8.24 4.89 5.26
N THR A 18 -8.14 4.24 6.42
CA THR A 18 -6.89 3.64 6.89
C THR A 18 -6.84 2.18 6.46
N MET A 19 -5.73 1.79 5.82
CA MET A 19 -5.52 0.45 5.29
C MET A 19 -4.32 -0.22 5.96
N LEU A 20 -4.50 -1.45 6.43
CA LEU A 20 -3.41 -2.35 6.85
C LEU A 20 -3.02 -3.25 5.67
N VAL A 21 -1.76 -3.21 5.33
CA VAL A 21 -1.22 -4.04 4.25
C VAL A 21 -1.06 -5.47 4.73
N ASP A 22 -1.71 -6.42 4.06
CA ASP A 22 -1.59 -7.85 4.34
C ASP A 22 -0.77 -8.62 3.29
N ALA A 23 -0.50 -8.00 2.14
CA ALA A 23 0.47 -8.46 1.14
C ALA A 23 0.90 -7.28 0.27
N ALA A 24 2.12 -7.34 -0.28
CA ALA A 24 2.61 -6.41 -1.28
C ALA A 24 2.98 -7.18 -2.55
N TYR A 25 2.35 -6.84 -3.66
CA TYR A 25 2.72 -7.29 -5.01
C TYR A 25 3.66 -6.27 -5.65
N SER A 26 4.66 -6.73 -6.40
CA SER A 26 5.53 -5.86 -7.19
C SER A 26 6.08 -6.57 -8.43
N GLU A 27 6.19 -5.83 -9.52
CA GLU A 27 6.96 -6.21 -10.70
C GLU A 27 8.43 -5.75 -10.63
N SER A 28 8.86 -5.19 -9.50
CA SER A 28 10.21 -4.71 -9.27
C SER A 28 11.25 -5.85 -9.29
N SER A 29 12.40 -5.58 -9.84
CA SER A 29 13.56 -6.48 -9.76
C SER A 29 14.34 -6.36 -8.43
N TYR A 30 13.87 -5.55 -7.48
CA TYR A 30 14.58 -5.24 -6.24
C TYR A 30 15.01 -6.50 -5.46
N ALA A 31 14.08 -7.41 -5.21
CA ALA A 31 14.33 -8.62 -4.43
C ALA A 31 15.29 -9.58 -5.17
N TYR A 32 15.14 -9.70 -6.49
CA TYR A 32 16.01 -10.51 -7.32
C TYR A 32 17.45 -9.97 -7.33
N VAL A 33 17.62 -8.67 -7.54
CA VAL A 33 18.95 -8.03 -7.56
C VAL A 33 19.65 -8.13 -6.21
N GLN A 34 18.90 -8.06 -5.12
CA GLN A 34 19.48 -8.13 -3.78
C GLN A 34 19.99 -9.53 -3.42
N ASN A 35 19.22 -10.59 -3.67
CA ASN A 35 19.59 -11.95 -3.26
C ASN A 35 19.01 -13.09 -4.12
N GLY A 36 18.54 -12.80 -5.33
CA GLY A 36 17.99 -13.80 -6.24
C GLY A 36 16.56 -14.25 -5.90
N CYS A 37 15.83 -13.51 -5.08
CA CYS A 37 14.43 -13.80 -4.78
C CYS A 37 13.54 -13.49 -5.99
N GLU A 38 12.79 -14.48 -6.44
CA GLU A 38 11.89 -14.38 -7.62
C GLU A 38 10.42 -14.14 -7.23
N ASP A 39 10.14 -14.02 -5.93
CA ASP A 39 8.78 -13.78 -5.45
C ASP A 39 8.29 -12.39 -5.86
N HIS A 40 7.10 -12.31 -6.42
CA HIS A 40 6.40 -11.07 -6.75
C HIS A 40 5.39 -10.65 -5.68
N VAL A 41 5.13 -11.50 -4.69
CA VAL A 41 4.23 -11.20 -3.55
C VAL A 41 4.96 -11.46 -2.25
N LEU A 42 5.05 -10.45 -1.40
CA LEU A 42 5.67 -10.55 -0.09
C LEU A 42 4.69 -10.15 1.01
N PHE A 43 4.90 -10.67 2.22
CA PHE A 43 3.98 -10.54 3.32
C PHE A 43 4.61 -9.79 4.50
N PRO A 44 3.82 -8.99 5.23
CA PRO A 44 4.23 -8.39 6.49
C PRO A 44 4.36 -9.45 7.59
N SER A 45 4.90 -9.04 8.73
CA SER A 45 4.88 -9.85 9.94
C SER A 45 3.45 -10.03 10.46
N ALA A 46 2.98 -11.27 10.51
CA ALA A 46 1.64 -11.58 11.01
C ALA A 46 1.45 -11.17 12.49
N GLY A 47 2.53 -11.17 13.29
CA GLY A 47 2.52 -10.68 14.67
C GLY A 47 2.20 -9.20 14.73
N LEU A 48 2.99 -8.36 14.02
CA LEU A 48 2.77 -6.91 13.97
C LEU A 48 1.40 -6.55 13.40
N ASN A 49 0.92 -7.25 12.38
CA ASN A 49 -0.41 -6.98 11.85
C ASN A 49 -1.51 -7.23 12.88
N ARG A 50 -1.41 -8.28 13.71
CA ARG A 50 -2.36 -8.52 14.81
C ARG A 50 -2.31 -7.42 15.87
N GLU A 51 -1.13 -6.92 16.21
CA GLU A 51 -0.96 -5.80 17.15
C GLU A 51 -1.59 -4.51 16.60
N ILE A 52 -1.40 -4.21 15.32
CA ILE A 52 -2.03 -3.06 14.65
C ILE A 52 -3.57 -3.21 14.63
N GLU A 53 -4.10 -4.39 14.34
CA GLU A 53 -5.54 -4.65 14.39
C GLU A 53 -6.12 -4.49 15.79
N ALA A 54 -5.41 -4.98 16.81
CA ALA A 54 -5.81 -4.82 18.21
C ALA A 54 -5.85 -3.33 18.61
N ALA A 55 -4.81 -2.57 18.27
CA ALA A 55 -4.73 -1.14 18.52
C ALA A 55 -5.87 -0.37 17.82
N ALA A 56 -6.16 -0.67 16.55
CA ALA A 56 -7.26 -0.05 15.82
C ALA A 56 -8.62 -0.32 16.51
N LYS A 57 -8.83 -1.56 16.97
CA LYS A 57 -10.05 -1.96 17.68
C LYS A 57 -10.19 -1.23 19.04
N GLU A 58 -9.11 -1.14 19.80
CA GLU A 58 -9.10 -0.42 21.10
C GLU A 58 -9.40 1.07 20.92
N LEU A 59 -8.88 1.67 19.87
CA LEU A 59 -9.13 3.07 19.52
C LEU A 59 -10.48 3.29 18.82
N ASN A 60 -11.26 2.23 18.58
CA ASN A 60 -12.52 2.26 17.84
C ASN A 60 -12.36 2.91 16.43
N LYS A 61 -11.25 2.62 15.75
CA LYS A 61 -10.95 3.14 14.42
C LYS A 61 -11.16 2.08 13.34
N LYS A 62 -11.72 2.52 12.20
CA LYS A 62 -11.92 1.65 11.03
C LYS A 62 -10.56 1.31 10.41
N LEU A 63 -10.35 0.03 10.11
CA LEU A 63 -9.16 -0.46 9.44
C LEU A 63 -9.57 -1.42 8.31
N VAL A 64 -9.18 -1.12 7.09
CA VAL A 64 -9.39 -1.99 5.92
C VAL A 64 -8.13 -2.83 5.71
N ARG A 65 -8.29 -4.13 5.45
CA ARG A 65 -7.15 -4.99 5.09
C ARG A 65 -7.11 -5.22 3.60
N GLY A 66 -5.91 -5.31 3.05
CA GLY A 66 -5.77 -5.67 1.65
C GLY A 66 -4.35 -5.71 1.13
N LYS A 67 -4.23 -6.24 -0.09
CA LYS A 67 -2.99 -6.26 -0.85
C LYS A 67 -2.75 -4.91 -1.52
N VAL A 68 -1.50 -4.46 -1.53
CA VAL A 68 -1.07 -3.28 -2.27
C VAL A 68 -0.19 -3.65 -3.47
N HIS A 69 -0.24 -2.82 -4.50
CA HIS A 69 0.74 -2.77 -5.56
C HIS A 69 1.87 -1.83 -5.13
N SER A 70 3.06 -2.37 -4.96
CA SER A 70 4.27 -1.61 -4.60
C SER A 70 5.09 -1.37 -5.86
N THR A 71 4.94 -0.18 -6.48
CA THR A 71 5.51 0.14 -7.80
C THR A 71 6.77 0.97 -7.71
N ASP A 72 7.69 0.78 -8.67
CA ASP A 72 8.91 1.60 -8.78
C ASP A 72 8.65 2.97 -9.45
N VAL A 73 7.47 3.17 -10.08
CA VAL A 73 7.18 4.35 -10.91
C VAL A 73 5.90 5.06 -10.49
N PHE A 74 6.04 6.23 -9.84
CA PHE A 74 4.92 7.00 -9.31
C PHE A 74 4.04 7.66 -10.39
N TYR A 75 4.64 8.19 -11.44
CA TYR A 75 3.90 8.92 -12.49
C TYR A 75 3.69 8.08 -13.76
N ARG A 76 3.62 6.77 -13.62
CA ARG A 76 3.45 5.84 -14.73
C ARG A 76 2.29 6.27 -15.64
N GLU A 77 1.12 6.54 -15.05
CA GLU A 77 -0.11 6.94 -15.76
C GLU A 77 -0.07 8.36 -16.34
N LYS A 78 0.85 9.20 -15.89
CA LYS A 78 1.02 10.59 -16.39
C LYS A 78 2.02 10.69 -17.56
N SER A 79 2.85 9.65 -17.78
CA SER A 79 3.80 9.66 -18.89
C SER A 79 3.07 9.51 -20.24
N GLY A 80 3.54 10.24 -21.28
CA GLY A 80 2.97 10.15 -22.61
C GLY A 80 3.04 8.74 -23.21
N TYR A 81 4.12 8.01 -22.90
CA TYR A 81 4.31 6.61 -23.28
C TYR A 81 3.22 5.72 -22.70
N TYR A 82 2.95 5.86 -21.40
CA TYR A 82 1.92 5.08 -20.73
C TYR A 82 0.50 5.50 -21.10
N LYS A 83 0.24 6.79 -21.33
CA LYS A 83 -1.08 7.24 -21.82
C LYS A 83 -1.45 6.59 -23.16
N GLU A 84 -0.49 6.36 -24.03
CA GLU A 84 -0.72 5.67 -25.29
C GLU A 84 -0.86 4.16 -25.09
N LEU A 85 -0.04 3.55 -24.24
CA LEU A 85 -0.13 2.16 -23.86
C LEU A 85 -1.45 1.85 -23.12
N PHE A 86 -1.86 2.71 -22.17
CA PHE A 86 -3.13 2.62 -21.45
C PHE A 86 -4.36 2.84 -22.30
N ARG A 87 -4.31 3.69 -23.33
CA ARG A 87 -5.41 3.80 -24.30
C ARG A 87 -5.66 2.50 -25.05
N LYS A 88 -4.62 1.69 -25.23
CA LYS A 88 -4.71 0.34 -25.81
C LYS A 88 -4.99 -0.74 -24.76
N GLU A 89 -4.65 -0.47 -23.52
CA GLU A 89 -4.64 -1.45 -22.42
C GLU A 89 -5.19 -0.84 -21.10
N ALA A 90 -6.47 -0.41 -21.11
CA ALA A 90 -7.22 -0.19 -19.85
C ALA A 90 -7.18 -1.42 -18.90
N ARG A 91 -6.50 -2.48 -19.35
CA ARG A 91 -6.29 -3.75 -18.68
C ARG A 91 -5.34 -3.67 -17.47
N PHE A 92 -4.37 -2.73 -17.43
CA PHE A 92 -3.35 -2.78 -16.36
C PHE A 92 -3.93 -2.55 -14.97
N PHE A 93 -4.79 -1.54 -14.78
CA PHE A 93 -5.47 -1.34 -13.49
C PHE A 93 -6.47 -2.47 -13.20
N LEU A 94 -7.16 -2.94 -14.21
CA LEU A 94 -8.02 -4.10 -14.10
C LEU A 94 -7.19 -5.34 -13.75
N GLN A 95 -6.01 -5.52 -14.33
CA GLN A 95 -5.11 -6.61 -14.00
C GLN A 95 -4.64 -6.51 -12.54
N MET A 96 -4.15 -5.36 -12.09
CA MET A 96 -3.71 -5.18 -10.69
C MET A 96 -4.84 -5.39 -9.69
N LEU A 97 -6.04 -4.89 -9.98
CA LEU A 97 -7.19 -5.05 -9.10
C LEU A 97 -7.80 -6.47 -9.18
N TRP A 98 -7.99 -7.02 -10.37
CA TRP A 98 -8.79 -8.24 -10.57
C TRP A 98 -7.95 -9.51 -10.59
N GLU A 99 -6.77 -9.50 -11.19
CA GLU A 99 -5.89 -10.67 -11.27
C GLU A 99 -4.99 -10.75 -10.03
N GLU A 100 -4.39 -9.63 -9.65
CA GLU A 100 -3.51 -9.57 -8.48
C GLU A 100 -4.24 -9.27 -7.17
N GLY A 101 -5.46 -8.73 -7.23
CA GLY A 101 -6.26 -8.38 -6.05
C GLY A 101 -5.69 -7.22 -5.23
N CYS A 102 -4.95 -6.31 -5.87
CA CYS A 102 -4.42 -5.12 -5.22
C CYS A 102 -5.49 -4.03 -5.09
N LEU A 103 -5.74 -3.56 -3.88
CA LEU A 103 -6.75 -2.52 -3.61
C LEU A 103 -6.19 -1.10 -3.74
N ALA A 104 -4.88 -0.94 -3.56
CA ALA A 104 -4.21 0.35 -3.56
C ALA A 104 -2.78 0.24 -4.10
N VAL A 105 -2.16 1.39 -4.39
CA VAL A 105 -0.78 1.51 -4.86
C VAL A 105 0.04 2.40 -3.93
N GLU A 106 1.26 1.98 -3.68
CA GLU A 106 2.32 2.70 -2.98
C GLU A 106 3.69 2.26 -3.53
N MET A 107 4.80 2.59 -2.89
CA MET A 107 6.12 2.41 -3.53
C MET A 107 7.17 1.69 -2.68
N GLU A 108 6.89 1.27 -1.43
CA GLU A 108 7.95 0.83 -0.52
C GLU A 108 7.68 -0.49 0.21
N SER A 109 6.43 -0.93 0.32
CA SER A 109 6.06 -2.09 1.15
C SER A 109 6.74 -3.38 0.71
N PHE A 110 6.85 -3.60 -0.60
CA PHE A 110 7.50 -4.80 -1.13
C PHE A 110 8.97 -4.87 -0.70
N ALA A 111 9.72 -3.79 -0.93
CA ALA A 111 11.13 -3.71 -0.55
C ALA A 111 11.32 -3.79 0.97
N LEU A 112 10.42 -3.16 1.75
CA LEU A 112 10.44 -3.23 3.21
C LEU A 112 10.25 -4.66 3.71
N PHE A 113 9.25 -5.39 3.20
CA PHE A 113 8.98 -6.76 3.59
C PHE A 113 10.12 -7.69 3.18
N HIS A 114 10.68 -7.49 1.98
CA HIS A 114 11.84 -8.24 1.54
C HIS A 114 13.04 -8.05 2.47
N ASN A 115 13.40 -6.81 2.78
CA ASN A 115 14.51 -6.49 3.69
C ASN A 115 14.29 -7.09 5.09
N ALA A 116 13.07 -7.01 5.62
CA ALA A 116 12.75 -7.62 6.91
C ALA A 116 12.94 -9.13 6.88
N ASN A 117 12.48 -9.81 5.83
CA ASN A 117 12.64 -11.25 5.65
C ASN A 117 14.13 -11.65 5.60
N VAL A 118 14.94 -10.97 4.77
CA VAL A 118 16.38 -11.22 4.64
C VAL A 118 17.11 -11.00 5.97
N CYS A 119 16.77 -9.93 6.68
CA CYS A 119 17.38 -9.58 7.96
C CYS A 119 16.79 -10.34 9.15
N LYS A 120 15.81 -11.23 8.96
CA LYS A 120 15.06 -11.93 10.01
C LYS A 120 14.48 -10.96 11.05
N LYS A 121 13.92 -9.87 10.56
CA LYS A 121 13.24 -8.82 11.34
C LYS A 121 11.76 -8.77 11.00
N GLN A 122 11.01 -8.01 11.76
CA GLN A 122 9.58 -7.83 11.57
C GLN A 122 9.31 -6.51 10.83
N ALA A 123 8.35 -6.53 9.91
CA ALA A 123 7.84 -5.34 9.26
C ALA A 123 6.33 -5.41 9.07
N ALA A 124 5.69 -4.27 9.14
CA ALA A 124 4.29 -4.06 8.80
C ALA A 124 4.13 -2.70 8.12
N CYS A 125 3.03 -2.50 7.42
CA CYS A 125 2.72 -1.26 6.74
C CYS A 125 1.25 -0.89 6.95
N ILE A 126 1.02 0.35 7.39
CA ILE A 126 -0.31 0.96 7.53
C ILE A 126 -0.33 2.25 6.71
N LEU A 127 -1.42 2.47 5.98
CA LEU A 127 -1.53 3.52 4.96
C LEU A 127 -2.81 4.31 5.15
N THR A 128 -2.79 5.59 4.82
CA THR A 128 -4.01 6.38 4.60
C THR A 128 -4.19 6.62 3.10
N ILE A 129 -5.40 6.45 2.60
CA ILE A 129 -5.73 6.71 1.20
C ILE A 129 -5.74 8.21 0.95
N SER A 130 -4.87 8.68 0.05
CA SER A 130 -4.68 10.10 -0.28
C SER A 130 -5.29 10.53 -1.60
N ASP A 131 -5.50 9.59 -2.50
CA ASP A 131 -6.01 9.81 -3.85
C ASP A 131 -6.70 8.55 -4.38
N SER A 132 -7.48 8.70 -5.44
CA SER A 132 -8.21 7.60 -6.07
C SER A 132 -7.95 7.59 -7.58
N PHE A 133 -7.79 6.39 -8.13
CA PHE A 133 -7.69 6.17 -9.59
C PHE A 133 -9.04 5.88 -10.24
N VAL A 134 -10.09 5.74 -9.43
CA VAL A 134 -11.47 5.45 -9.88
C VAL A 134 -12.42 6.62 -9.65
N SER A 135 -11.96 7.69 -8.99
CA SER A 135 -12.65 8.96 -8.83
C SER A 135 -11.65 10.11 -9.00
N ASP A 136 -12.16 11.34 -9.20
CA ASP A 136 -11.32 12.55 -9.28
C ASP A 136 -10.94 13.11 -7.90
N GLU A 137 -11.19 12.36 -6.84
CA GLU A 137 -10.89 12.77 -5.46
C GLU A 137 -9.40 12.68 -5.18
N ILE A 138 -8.83 13.77 -4.68
CA ILE A 138 -7.44 13.87 -4.26
C ILE A 138 -7.33 14.77 -3.02
N THR A 139 -6.50 14.37 -2.07
CA THR A 139 -6.24 15.18 -0.89
C THR A 139 -5.29 16.35 -1.17
N THR A 140 -5.56 17.50 -0.58
CA THR A 140 -4.65 18.64 -0.57
C THR A 140 -3.44 18.38 0.36
N ALA A 141 -2.37 19.15 0.19
CA ALA A 141 -1.20 19.05 1.08
C ALA A 141 -1.56 19.35 2.55
N GLU A 142 -2.49 20.28 2.80
CA GLU A 142 -2.97 20.64 4.14
C GLU A 142 -3.78 19.50 4.76
N GLU A 143 -4.67 18.88 4.01
CA GLU A 143 -5.45 17.72 4.47
C GLU A 143 -4.53 16.53 4.80
N ARG A 144 -3.49 16.26 4.01
CA ARG A 144 -2.51 15.21 4.33
C ARG A 144 -1.79 15.45 5.64
N GLN A 145 -1.47 16.70 5.97
CA GLN A 145 -0.82 17.04 7.25
C GLN A 145 -1.75 16.86 8.46
N LYS A 146 -3.05 17.09 8.30
CA LYS A 146 -4.00 17.14 9.42
C LYS A 146 -4.84 15.88 9.59
N SER A 147 -5.03 15.08 8.54
CA SER A 147 -6.06 14.04 8.51
C SER A 147 -5.51 12.60 8.57
N PHE A 148 -4.18 12.42 8.63
CA PHE A 148 -3.57 11.09 8.75
C PHE A 148 -3.37 10.65 10.20
N THR A 149 -4.09 11.28 11.15
CA THR A 149 -3.97 11.03 12.58
C THR A 149 -4.38 9.62 12.96
N ASP A 150 -5.42 9.07 12.37
CA ASP A 150 -5.91 7.73 12.69
C ASP A 150 -4.84 6.65 12.47
N MET A 151 -4.17 6.69 11.32
CA MET A 151 -3.09 5.80 10.99
C MET A 151 -1.93 5.93 11.99
N ILE A 152 -1.57 7.17 12.33
CA ILE A 152 -0.46 7.47 13.24
C ILE A 152 -0.78 6.98 14.66
N GLU A 153 -1.98 7.24 15.17
CA GLU A 153 -2.41 6.81 16.50
C GLU A 153 -2.45 5.29 16.61
N ILE A 154 -2.99 4.60 15.59
CA ILE A 154 -2.98 3.13 15.54
C ILE A 154 -1.55 2.59 15.56
N ALA A 155 -0.65 3.15 14.72
CA ALA A 155 0.72 2.68 14.64
C ALA A 155 1.51 2.91 15.94
N LEU A 156 1.30 4.04 16.62
CA LEU A 156 1.94 4.33 17.90
C LEU A 156 1.45 3.39 19.00
N ASN A 157 0.14 3.12 19.08
CA ASN A 157 -0.41 2.18 20.05
C ASN A 157 0.06 0.73 19.83
N ALA A 158 0.22 0.32 18.57
CA ALA A 158 0.71 -1.00 18.23
C ALA A 158 2.23 -1.18 18.49
N ALA A 159 2.98 -0.11 18.71
CA ALA A 159 4.42 -0.12 18.91
C ALA A 159 4.84 -0.12 20.41
N ILE A 160 3.88 -0.01 21.32
CA ILE A 160 4.11 -0.02 22.78
C ILE A 160 3.85 -1.41 23.32
#